data_b05ff38feb4270967d323923c5f46f66
#
_entry.id   b05ff38feb4270967d323923c5f46f66
#
_cell.length_a   1.000
_cell.length_b   1.000
_cell.length_c   1.000
_cell.angle_alpha   90.00
_cell.angle_beta   90.00
_cell.angle_gamma   90.00
#
_symmetry.space_group_name_H-M   'P 1'
#
loop_
_entity.id
_entity.type
_entity.pdbx_description
1 polymer ?
#
loop_
_entity_poly.entity_id
_entity_poly.type
_entity_poly.pdbx_seq_one_letter_code
_entity_poly.pdbx_strand_id
1 'polypeptide(L)'
;AYTCQELKIPATIFMPTTTPQQKITQVKFFGGDYADIALVGDTFDESATAAIDYARRENKTFIDPFDNPDVISGQGTVAVEIFEAARQEGIKIDLLLAAVGGGGLISGVSVYAKHVSPETKIIGVEASGARSMQAAFDHAGPIKLETIDKFADGIAVQKVGQLTYQIAKENVDELVNTDEGLISSTILDLYSKQGIVVEPAGATSVAALELIKDEIKGQTIVCIISGGNNDINRMQEIEEKSLIYEGLKHYFVVNFPQRPGALREFVNDILGPHDDITRFEYIKRANKGTGPVLIGILLSNKQDQAQLIERLAAFDSKFIDLKGQESLYNLLV
;
A
#
# COMPACT_ATOMS: atom_id res chain seq x y z
N ALA A 1 -21.72 1.34 7.26
CA ALA A 1 -22.82 0.81 6.46
C ALA A 1 -23.49 -0.39 7.13
N TYR A 2 -22.80 -1.51 7.28
CA TYR A 2 -23.35 -2.74 7.88
C TYR A 2 -24.03 -2.49 9.26
N THR A 3 -23.32 -1.86 10.19
CA THR A 3 -23.86 -1.54 11.52
C THR A 3 -25.14 -0.67 11.46
N CYS A 4 -25.20 0.25 10.50
CA CYS A 4 -26.38 1.09 10.31
C CYS A 4 -27.60 0.26 9.91
N GLN A 5 -27.40 -0.69 9.00
CA GLN A 5 -28.44 -1.65 8.58
C GLN A 5 -28.92 -2.53 9.74
N GLU A 6 -27.99 -3.12 10.49
CA GLU A 6 -28.30 -4.01 11.62
C GLU A 6 -29.05 -3.28 12.75
N LEU A 7 -28.60 -2.07 13.07
CA LEU A 7 -29.19 -1.27 14.16
C LEU A 7 -30.34 -0.39 13.67
N LYS A 8 -30.63 -0.35 12.36
CA LYS A 8 -31.65 0.52 11.75
C LYS A 8 -31.43 2.00 12.06
N ILE A 9 -30.17 2.43 12.03
CA ILE A 9 -29.76 3.81 12.28
C ILE A 9 -29.43 4.48 10.96
N PRO A 10 -30.16 5.54 10.53
CA PRO A 10 -29.81 6.26 9.32
C PRO A 10 -28.44 6.94 9.40
N ALA A 11 -27.63 6.76 8.37
CA ALA A 11 -26.31 7.37 8.25
C ALA A 11 -26.08 7.94 6.85
N THR A 12 -25.29 9.00 6.77
CA THR A 12 -24.78 9.54 5.48
C THR A 12 -23.28 9.31 5.43
N ILE A 13 -22.82 8.55 4.44
CA ILE A 13 -21.41 8.20 4.26
C ILE A 13 -20.84 9.09 3.17
N PHE A 14 -19.90 9.96 3.54
CA PHE A 14 -19.19 10.84 2.64
C PHE A 14 -17.98 10.14 2.05
N MET A 15 -17.81 10.26 0.75
CA MET A 15 -16.67 9.70 0.01
C MET A 15 -16.22 10.67 -1.07
N PRO A 16 -14.92 10.69 -1.44
CA PRO A 16 -14.45 11.40 -2.62
C PRO A 16 -15.16 10.94 -3.90
N THR A 17 -15.32 11.85 -4.86
CA THR A 17 -15.87 11.55 -6.20
C THR A 17 -15.01 10.52 -6.94
N THR A 18 -13.73 10.44 -6.60
CA THR A 18 -12.73 9.49 -7.13
C THR A 18 -12.80 8.10 -6.50
N THR A 19 -13.73 7.85 -5.55
CA THR A 19 -13.86 6.55 -4.88
C THR A 19 -14.18 5.43 -5.87
N PRO A 20 -13.45 4.29 -5.84
CA PRO A 20 -13.72 3.16 -6.71
C PRO A 20 -15.16 2.66 -6.63
N GLN A 21 -15.75 2.34 -7.77
CA GLN A 21 -17.15 1.90 -7.87
C GLN A 21 -17.44 0.67 -7.00
N GLN A 22 -16.45 -0.21 -6.82
CA GLN A 22 -16.58 -1.39 -5.96
C GLN A 22 -16.88 -0.99 -4.50
N LYS A 23 -16.15 -0.01 -3.94
CA LYS A 23 -16.38 0.48 -2.57
C LYS A 23 -17.78 1.09 -2.43
N ILE A 24 -18.20 1.88 -3.41
CA ILE A 24 -19.56 2.47 -3.44
C ILE A 24 -20.62 1.37 -3.46
N THR A 25 -20.43 0.35 -4.29
CA THR A 25 -21.36 -0.78 -4.40
C THR A 25 -21.43 -1.58 -3.10
N GLN A 26 -20.30 -1.80 -2.43
CA GLN A 26 -20.27 -2.50 -1.13
C GLN A 26 -20.97 -1.71 -0.02
N VAL A 27 -20.76 -0.40 0.04
CA VAL A 27 -21.48 0.44 1.01
C VAL A 27 -22.98 0.37 0.80
N LYS A 28 -23.45 0.43 -0.44
CA LYS A 28 -24.88 0.25 -0.78
C LYS A 28 -25.38 -1.14 -0.39
N PHE A 29 -24.62 -2.18 -0.71
CA PHE A 29 -25.00 -3.56 -0.42
C PHE A 29 -25.15 -3.81 1.09
N PHE A 30 -24.17 -3.37 1.89
CA PHE A 30 -24.19 -3.59 3.34
C PHE A 30 -25.04 -2.58 4.11
N GLY A 31 -25.26 -1.39 3.57
CA GLY A 31 -26.02 -0.33 4.25
C GLY A 31 -27.50 -0.36 3.98
N GLY A 32 -27.93 -1.00 2.88
CA GLY A 32 -29.33 -1.10 2.50
C GLY A 32 -30.01 0.27 2.48
N ASP A 33 -31.19 0.34 3.07
CA ASP A 33 -31.99 1.58 3.18
C ASP A 33 -31.52 2.54 4.27
N TYR A 34 -30.50 2.16 5.05
CA TYR A 34 -30.01 2.95 6.19
C TYR A 34 -28.70 3.68 5.95
N ALA A 35 -28.09 3.53 4.76
CA ALA A 35 -26.84 4.20 4.40
C ALA A 35 -26.98 5.00 3.12
N ASP A 36 -27.13 6.31 3.25
CA ASP A 36 -27.01 7.25 2.13
C ASP A 36 -25.54 7.53 1.79
N ILE A 37 -25.24 7.72 0.51
CA ILE A 37 -23.88 8.03 0.03
C ILE A 37 -23.86 9.43 -0.54
N ALA A 38 -22.94 10.26 -0.05
CA ALA A 38 -22.62 11.56 -0.58
C ALA A 38 -21.21 11.55 -1.20
N LEU A 39 -21.12 11.67 -2.54
CA LEU A 39 -19.86 11.81 -3.25
C LEU A 39 -19.48 13.27 -3.34
N VAL A 40 -18.42 13.71 -2.61
CA VAL A 40 -18.06 15.13 -2.50
C VAL A 40 -16.55 15.28 -2.42
N GLY A 41 -16.01 16.23 -3.21
CA GLY A 41 -14.58 16.50 -3.28
C GLY A 41 -13.80 15.41 -4.03
N ASP A 42 -12.54 15.68 -4.31
CA ASP A 42 -11.65 14.77 -5.03
C ASP A 42 -10.65 14.08 -4.09
N THR A 43 -10.59 14.53 -2.83
CA THR A 43 -9.69 14.01 -1.80
C THR A 43 -10.47 13.58 -0.55
N PHE A 44 -9.82 12.74 0.27
CA PHE A 44 -10.35 12.36 1.58
C PHE A 44 -10.61 13.59 2.47
N ASP A 45 -9.67 14.54 2.51
CA ASP A 45 -9.77 15.74 3.35
C ASP A 45 -10.96 16.64 2.96
N GLU A 46 -11.21 16.79 1.66
CA GLU A 46 -12.37 17.56 1.15
C GLU A 46 -13.69 16.89 1.52
N SER A 47 -13.75 15.58 1.35
CA SER A 47 -14.92 14.77 1.71
C SER A 47 -15.16 14.80 3.23
N ALA A 48 -14.11 14.69 4.05
CA ALA A 48 -14.20 14.79 5.51
C ALA A 48 -14.69 16.17 5.96
N THR A 49 -14.16 17.25 5.34
CA THR A 49 -14.61 18.63 5.62
C THR A 49 -16.09 18.79 5.31
N ALA A 50 -16.54 18.30 4.16
CA ALA A 50 -17.96 18.35 3.79
C ALA A 50 -18.86 17.56 4.75
N ALA A 51 -18.37 16.40 5.25
CA ALA A 51 -19.07 15.59 6.23
C ALA A 51 -19.23 16.31 7.58
N ILE A 52 -18.16 16.97 8.05
CA ILE A 52 -18.16 17.76 9.28
C ILE A 52 -19.14 18.93 9.18
N ASP A 53 -19.10 19.67 8.07
CA ASP A 53 -20.00 20.80 7.84
C ASP A 53 -21.46 20.36 7.71
N TYR A 54 -21.71 19.23 7.05
CA TYR A 54 -23.04 18.63 6.99
C TYR A 54 -23.53 18.23 8.39
N ALA A 55 -22.70 17.56 9.17
CA ALA A 55 -23.07 17.13 10.53
C ALA A 55 -23.43 18.32 11.42
N ARG A 56 -22.67 19.42 11.34
CA ARG A 56 -22.96 20.67 12.09
C ARG A 56 -24.27 21.31 11.63
N ARG A 57 -24.50 21.44 10.33
CA ARG A 57 -25.68 22.08 9.77
C ARG A 57 -26.96 21.31 10.11
N GLU A 58 -26.90 19.98 10.00
CA GLU A 58 -28.04 19.08 10.23
C GLU A 58 -28.18 18.60 11.68
N ASN A 59 -27.33 19.10 12.59
CA ASN A 59 -27.26 18.68 13.99
C ASN A 59 -27.14 17.16 14.14
N LYS A 60 -26.25 16.54 13.35
CA LYS A 60 -25.96 15.11 13.36
C LYS A 60 -24.61 14.83 14.01
N THR A 61 -24.43 13.61 14.53
CA THR A 61 -23.14 13.16 15.04
C THR A 61 -22.18 12.85 13.91
N PHE A 62 -21.01 13.48 13.91
CA PHE A 62 -19.91 13.09 13.05
C PHE A 62 -19.10 12.00 13.75
N ILE A 63 -18.83 10.90 13.05
CA ILE A 63 -17.97 9.83 13.53
C ILE A 63 -16.66 9.93 12.74
N ASP A 64 -15.60 10.36 13.43
CA ASP A 64 -14.26 10.39 12.85
C ASP A 64 -13.76 8.97 12.61
N PRO A 65 -13.16 8.64 11.45
CA PRO A 65 -12.77 7.28 11.13
C PRO A 65 -11.60 6.74 11.95
N PHE A 66 -10.81 7.58 12.62
CA PHE A 66 -9.66 7.15 13.41
C PHE A 66 -9.33 8.02 14.64
N ASP A 67 -9.60 9.34 14.61
CA ASP A 67 -9.20 10.28 15.68
C ASP A 67 -10.34 10.51 16.70
N ASN A 68 -10.97 9.43 17.11
CA ASN A 68 -12.09 9.43 18.05
C ASN A 68 -11.89 8.34 19.12
N PRO A 69 -12.05 8.64 20.41
CA PRO A 69 -11.79 7.67 21.50
C PRO A 69 -12.68 6.44 21.44
N ASP A 70 -13.94 6.56 21.00
CA ASP A 70 -14.85 5.41 20.90
C ASP A 70 -14.44 4.50 19.73
N VAL A 71 -14.03 5.12 18.59
CA VAL A 71 -13.52 4.37 17.44
C VAL A 71 -12.21 3.67 17.78
N ILE A 72 -11.27 4.36 18.44
CA ILE A 72 -10.01 3.77 18.91
C ILE A 72 -10.28 2.60 19.87
N SER A 73 -11.21 2.75 20.81
CA SER A 73 -11.59 1.68 21.73
C SER A 73 -12.17 0.48 20.99
N GLY A 74 -13.00 0.72 19.97
CA GLY A 74 -13.51 -0.33 19.08
C GLY A 74 -12.39 -1.08 18.36
N GLN A 75 -11.38 -0.38 17.85
CA GLN A 75 -10.21 -1.00 17.22
C GLN A 75 -9.39 -1.83 18.23
N GLY A 76 -9.36 -1.44 19.50
CA GLY A 76 -8.69 -2.18 20.57
C GLY A 76 -9.25 -3.59 20.79
N THR A 77 -10.52 -3.86 20.43
CA THR A 77 -11.12 -5.19 20.55
C THR A 77 -10.37 -6.27 19.76
N VAL A 78 -9.69 -5.91 18.68
CA VAL A 78 -8.80 -6.81 17.95
C VAL A 78 -7.71 -7.39 18.86
N ALA A 79 -7.07 -6.54 19.68
CA ALA A 79 -6.06 -7.00 20.63
C ALA A 79 -6.67 -7.84 21.76
N VAL A 80 -7.90 -7.53 22.21
CA VAL A 80 -8.61 -8.36 23.19
C VAL A 80 -8.70 -9.80 22.68
N GLU A 81 -9.20 -10.00 21.47
CA GLU A 81 -9.34 -11.35 20.87
C GLU A 81 -7.99 -12.04 20.68
N ILE A 82 -6.96 -11.32 20.22
CA ILE A 82 -5.61 -11.85 20.05
C ILE A 82 -5.03 -12.36 21.37
N PHE A 83 -5.04 -11.55 22.43
CA PHE A 83 -4.46 -11.91 23.70
C PHE A 83 -5.29 -12.95 24.46
N GLU A 84 -6.61 -12.99 24.29
CA GLU A 84 -7.46 -14.06 24.81
C GLU A 84 -7.14 -15.40 24.15
N ALA A 85 -7.03 -15.43 22.81
CA ALA A 85 -6.65 -16.64 22.08
C ALA A 85 -5.24 -17.11 22.48
N ALA A 86 -4.26 -16.22 22.54
CA ALA A 86 -2.89 -16.54 22.97
C ALA A 86 -2.87 -17.12 24.39
N ARG A 87 -3.64 -16.56 25.32
CA ARG A 87 -3.75 -17.05 26.69
C ARG A 87 -4.37 -18.45 26.77
N GLN A 88 -5.39 -18.74 25.95
CA GLN A 88 -6.02 -20.06 25.89
C GLN A 88 -5.04 -21.14 25.39
N GLU A 89 -4.19 -20.77 24.44
CA GLU A 89 -3.18 -21.68 23.86
C GLU A 89 -1.87 -21.72 24.68
N GLY A 90 -1.75 -20.91 25.73
CA GLY A 90 -0.51 -20.80 26.53
C GLY A 90 0.66 -20.17 25.77
N ILE A 91 0.34 -19.34 24.76
CA ILE A 91 1.32 -18.66 23.88
C ILE A 91 1.64 -17.28 24.47
N LYS A 92 2.94 -16.97 24.57
CA LYS A 92 3.43 -15.62 24.83
C LYS A 92 3.69 -14.91 23.52
N ILE A 93 3.13 -13.72 23.34
CA ILE A 93 3.36 -12.88 22.15
C ILE A 93 4.57 -11.99 22.43
N ASP A 94 5.62 -12.10 21.63
CA ASP A 94 6.82 -11.27 21.73
C ASP A 94 6.67 -9.97 20.93
N LEU A 95 6.13 -10.06 19.69
CA LEU A 95 5.89 -8.91 18.80
C LEU A 95 4.46 -8.90 18.28
N LEU A 96 3.90 -7.70 18.15
CA LEU A 96 2.64 -7.47 17.46
C LEU A 96 2.82 -6.34 16.43
N LEU A 97 2.53 -6.65 15.15
CA LEU A 97 2.62 -5.71 14.04
C LEU A 97 1.23 -5.32 13.55
N ALA A 98 1.03 -4.04 13.33
CA ALA A 98 -0.20 -3.51 12.75
C ALA A 98 0.10 -2.39 11.74
N ALA A 99 -0.68 -2.37 10.65
CA ALA A 99 -0.61 -1.31 9.66
C ALA A 99 -1.07 0.03 10.26
N VAL A 100 -0.41 1.13 9.86
CA VAL A 100 -0.68 2.47 10.34
C VAL A 100 -1.02 3.40 9.17
N GLY A 101 -2.25 3.93 9.21
CA GLY A 101 -2.69 5.07 8.42
C GLY A 101 -2.96 6.26 9.34
N GLY A 102 -4.23 6.57 9.61
CA GLY A 102 -4.62 7.63 10.57
C GLY A 102 -4.28 7.33 12.03
N GLY A 103 -3.90 6.09 12.34
CA GLY A 103 -3.44 5.65 13.66
C GLY A 103 -4.51 5.01 14.55
N GLY A 104 -5.77 4.89 14.09
CA GLY A 104 -6.87 4.36 14.93
C GLY A 104 -6.64 2.93 15.40
N LEU A 105 -6.29 2.03 14.46
CA LEU A 105 -6.04 0.61 14.77
C LEU A 105 -4.86 0.43 15.72
N ILE A 106 -3.70 0.99 15.37
CA ILE A 106 -2.48 0.83 16.17
C ILE A 106 -2.67 1.43 17.58
N SER A 107 -3.40 2.55 17.70
CA SER A 107 -3.69 3.17 19.00
C SER A 107 -4.53 2.26 19.88
N GLY A 108 -5.66 1.73 19.37
CA GLY A 108 -6.51 0.84 20.16
C GLY A 108 -5.80 -0.45 20.55
N VAL A 109 -5.10 -1.07 19.61
CA VAL A 109 -4.36 -2.32 19.81
C VAL A 109 -3.24 -2.13 20.81
N SER A 110 -2.44 -1.07 20.68
CA SER A 110 -1.27 -0.84 21.56
C SER A 110 -1.67 -0.56 22.99
N VAL A 111 -2.71 0.23 23.24
CA VAL A 111 -3.21 0.49 24.60
C VAL A 111 -3.58 -0.80 25.32
N TYR A 112 -4.37 -1.66 24.67
CA TYR A 112 -4.76 -2.93 25.29
C TYR A 112 -3.57 -3.87 25.47
N ALA A 113 -2.74 -4.01 24.44
CA ALA A 113 -1.55 -4.87 24.47
C ALA A 113 -0.61 -4.47 25.61
N LYS A 114 -0.27 -3.18 25.75
CA LYS A 114 0.61 -2.68 26.82
C LYS A 114 -0.01 -2.83 28.22
N HIS A 115 -1.34 -2.83 28.32
CA HIS A 115 -2.02 -3.07 29.59
C HIS A 115 -1.91 -4.55 30.06
N VAL A 116 -2.10 -5.52 29.13
CA VAL A 116 -2.14 -6.95 29.49
C VAL A 116 -0.80 -7.67 29.34
N SER A 117 0.10 -7.15 28.50
CA SER A 117 1.43 -7.71 28.22
C SER A 117 2.42 -6.58 27.90
N PRO A 118 2.88 -5.84 28.93
CA PRO A 118 3.77 -4.68 28.74
C PRO A 118 5.07 -5.00 28.01
N GLU A 119 5.53 -6.25 28.09
CA GLU A 119 6.73 -6.74 27.44
C GLU A 119 6.56 -7.02 25.93
N THR A 120 5.32 -7.17 25.45
CA THR A 120 5.08 -7.33 24.00
C THR A 120 5.50 -6.07 23.26
N LYS A 121 6.43 -6.21 22.31
CA LYS A 121 6.88 -5.13 21.44
C LYS A 121 5.80 -4.83 20.40
N ILE A 122 5.39 -3.58 20.29
CA ILE A 122 4.38 -3.11 19.34
C ILE A 122 5.07 -2.37 18.20
N ILE A 123 4.90 -2.87 16.98
CA ILE A 123 5.48 -2.29 15.78
C ILE A 123 4.36 -1.75 14.88
N GLY A 124 4.38 -0.45 14.65
CA GLY A 124 3.55 0.19 13.64
C GLY A 124 4.22 0.08 12.26
N VAL A 125 3.45 -0.30 11.24
CA VAL A 125 3.99 -0.43 9.88
C VAL A 125 3.28 0.52 8.93
N GLU A 126 4.02 1.39 8.27
CA GLU A 126 3.54 2.31 7.26
C GLU A 126 4.01 1.89 5.86
N ALA A 127 3.23 2.22 4.83
CA ALA A 127 3.71 2.18 3.44
C ALA A 127 4.71 3.32 3.20
N SER A 128 5.79 3.06 2.49
CA SER A 128 6.89 4.02 2.29
C SER A 128 6.45 5.32 1.62
N GLY A 129 5.42 5.24 0.77
CA GLY A 129 4.84 6.41 0.11
C GLY A 129 3.86 7.22 0.95
N ALA A 130 3.49 6.78 2.18
CA ALA A 130 2.50 7.45 3.03
C ALA A 130 2.88 7.38 4.53
N ARG A 131 4.06 7.89 4.90
CA ARG A 131 4.65 7.83 6.24
C ARG A 131 4.19 8.98 7.15
N SER A 132 2.92 9.11 7.36
CA SER A 132 2.36 10.25 8.11
C SER A 132 2.57 10.16 9.63
N MET A 133 2.58 8.95 10.21
CA MET A 133 2.90 8.75 11.62
C MET A 133 4.40 8.93 11.89
N GLN A 134 5.26 8.40 11.04
CA GLN A 134 6.70 8.65 11.13
C GLN A 134 7.01 10.14 11.06
N ALA A 135 6.41 10.84 10.11
CA ALA A 135 6.58 12.29 10.02
C ALA A 135 6.07 13.03 11.26
N ALA A 136 4.98 12.55 11.87
CA ALA A 136 4.48 13.11 13.12
C ALA A 136 5.46 12.88 14.29
N PHE A 137 6.14 11.74 14.34
CA PHE A 137 7.15 11.44 15.34
C PHE A 137 8.38 12.33 15.17
N ASP A 138 8.84 12.49 13.92
CA ASP A 138 10.01 13.31 13.57
C ASP A 138 9.81 14.80 13.89
N HIS A 139 8.57 15.30 13.77
CA HIS A 139 8.23 16.71 13.99
C HIS A 139 7.54 16.99 15.34
N ALA A 140 7.49 16.01 16.24
CA ALA A 140 6.85 16.10 17.55
C ALA A 140 5.36 16.52 17.50
N GLY A 141 4.64 16.12 16.45
CA GLY A 141 3.22 16.38 16.28
C GLY A 141 2.72 16.11 14.86
N PRO A 142 1.40 15.93 14.66
CA PRO A 142 0.82 15.66 13.35
C PRO A 142 1.07 16.80 12.36
N ILE A 143 1.74 16.50 11.26
CA ILE A 143 1.94 17.38 10.11
C ILE A 143 1.23 16.84 8.89
N LYS A 144 0.86 17.71 7.95
CA LYS A 144 0.29 17.30 6.68
C LYS A 144 1.40 17.09 5.65
N LEU A 145 1.49 15.88 5.10
CA LEU A 145 2.37 15.58 3.98
C LEU A 145 1.86 16.26 2.70
N GLU A 146 2.76 16.80 1.90
CA GLU A 146 2.41 17.48 0.64
C GLU A 146 1.89 16.46 -0.40
N THR A 147 2.57 15.34 -0.51
CA THR A 147 2.24 14.25 -1.44
C THR A 147 2.31 12.91 -0.73
N ILE A 148 1.46 11.98 -1.14
CA ILE A 148 1.48 10.57 -0.71
C ILE A 148 1.22 9.65 -1.90
N ASP A 149 1.79 8.45 -1.88
CA ASP A 149 1.35 7.36 -2.74
C ASP A 149 0.04 6.76 -2.18
N LYS A 150 -0.93 6.53 -3.06
CA LYS A 150 -2.24 6.00 -2.70
C LYS A 150 -2.36 4.49 -2.95
N PHE A 151 -1.27 3.80 -3.24
CA PHE A 151 -1.29 2.36 -3.48
C PHE A 151 -1.92 1.59 -2.31
N ALA A 152 -1.45 1.81 -1.09
CA ALA A 152 -2.03 1.24 0.12
C ALA A 152 -3.21 2.10 0.63
N ASP A 153 -4.26 2.24 -0.17
CA ASP A 153 -5.36 3.20 -0.01
C ASP A 153 -6.07 3.13 1.36
N GLY A 154 -6.12 1.94 1.99
CA GLY A 154 -6.67 1.77 3.34
C GLY A 154 -5.85 2.44 4.46
N ILE A 155 -4.58 2.79 4.19
CA ILE A 155 -3.69 3.47 5.13
C ILE A 155 -3.04 4.74 4.55
N ALA A 156 -3.37 5.13 3.32
CA ALA A 156 -2.79 6.30 2.65
C ALA A 156 -3.47 7.59 3.13
N VAL A 157 -3.02 8.15 4.24
CA VAL A 157 -3.50 9.42 4.79
C VAL A 157 -2.39 10.46 4.80
N GLN A 158 -2.73 11.73 4.51
CA GLN A 158 -1.74 12.82 4.53
C GLN A 158 -1.39 13.28 5.95
N LYS A 159 -2.25 13.03 6.93
CA LYS A 159 -2.07 13.49 8.30
C LYS A 159 -2.71 12.51 9.27
N VAL A 160 -1.98 12.14 10.31
CA VAL A 160 -2.51 11.33 11.42
C VAL A 160 -3.38 12.17 12.35
N GLY A 161 -4.18 11.51 13.18
CA GLY A 161 -4.97 12.18 14.21
C GLY A 161 -4.11 12.75 15.34
N GLN A 162 -4.63 13.73 16.05
CA GLN A 162 -3.95 14.28 17.20
C GLN A 162 -3.95 13.31 18.39
N LEU A 163 -5.10 12.68 18.66
CA LEU A 163 -5.24 11.69 19.73
C LEU A 163 -4.47 10.42 19.39
N THR A 164 -4.60 9.93 18.14
CA THR A 164 -3.90 8.73 17.72
C THR A 164 -2.37 8.90 17.75
N TYR A 165 -1.85 10.08 17.39
CA TYR A 165 -0.42 10.40 17.55
C TYR A 165 0.03 10.31 19.01
N GLN A 166 -0.73 10.93 19.94
CA GLN A 166 -0.38 10.91 21.38
C GLN A 166 -0.33 9.49 21.91
N ILE A 167 -1.35 8.68 21.61
CA ILE A 167 -1.42 7.28 22.04
C ILE A 167 -0.29 6.45 21.43
N ALA A 168 -0.05 6.60 20.13
CA ALA A 168 1.01 5.86 19.45
C ALA A 168 2.40 6.20 20.02
N LYS A 169 2.65 7.48 20.29
CA LYS A 169 3.91 7.93 20.90
C LYS A 169 4.19 7.30 22.27
N GLU A 170 3.16 6.98 23.03
CA GLU A 170 3.29 6.38 24.37
C GLU A 170 3.40 4.86 24.32
N ASN A 171 2.77 4.19 23.33
CA ASN A 171 2.55 2.75 23.37
C ASN A 171 3.19 1.97 22.21
N VAL A 172 3.61 2.65 21.13
CA VAL A 172 4.27 2.01 19.99
C VAL A 172 5.77 2.08 20.17
N ASP A 173 6.43 0.92 20.16
CA ASP A 173 7.88 0.83 20.41
C ASP A 173 8.71 1.19 19.19
N GLU A 174 8.17 0.91 17.98
CA GLU A 174 8.88 1.13 16.72
C GLU A 174 7.93 1.39 15.57
N LEU A 175 8.37 2.19 14.60
CA LEU A 175 7.72 2.34 13.29
C LEU A 175 8.65 1.78 12.20
N VAL A 176 8.08 0.96 11.33
CA VAL A 176 8.77 0.37 10.17
C VAL A 176 8.07 0.82 8.89
N ASN A 177 8.85 1.14 7.87
CA ASN A 177 8.32 1.57 6.57
C ASN A 177 8.55 0.48 5.53
N THR A 178 7.49 0.07 4.85
CA THR A 178 7.48 -1.04 3.90
C THR A 178 7.26 -0.53 2.47
N ASP A 179 8.13 -0.93 1.56
CA ASP A 179 8.02 -0.59 0.13
C ASP A 179 6.74 -1.18 -0.49
N GLU A 180 6.08 -0.44 -1.36
CA GLU A 180 4.83 -0.84 -2.04
C GLU A 180 5.01 -2.10 -2.90
N GLY A 181 6.20 -2.28 -3.47
CA GLY A 181 6.53 -3.50 -4.21
C GLY A 181 6.67 -4.72 -3.29
N LEU A 182 7.24 -4.57 -2.08
CA LEU A 182 7.27 -5.63 -1.08
C LEU A 182 5.86 -5.97 -0.58
N ILE A 183 5.01 -4.96 -0.36
CA ILE A 183 3.59 -5.18 -0.05
C ILE A 183 2.93 -5.98 -1.17
N SER A 184 3.21 -5.63 -2.42
CA SER A 184 2.67 -6.31 -3.61
C SER A 184 3.11 -7.77 -3.68
N SER A 185 4.41 -8.06 -3.50
CA SER A 185 4.92 -9.44 -3.45
C SER A 185 4.26 -10.23 -2.31
N THR A 186 4.03 -9.60 -1.17
CA THR A 186 3.36 -10.24 -0.02
C THR A 186 1.90 -10.56 -0.33
N ILE A 187 1.16 -9.68 -1.02
CA ILE A 187 -0.21 -9.96 -1.47
C ILE A 187 -0.25 -11.20 -2.36
N LEU A 188 0.65 -11.27 -3.35
CA LEU A 188 0.73 -12.42 -4.27
C LEU A 188 1.10 -13.70 -3.56
N ASP A 189 1.99 -13.64 -2.59
CA ASP A 189 2.40 -14.78 -1.77
C ASP A 189 1.27 -15.28 -0.87
N LEU A 190 0.57 -14.41 -0.18
CA LEU A 190 -0.60 -14.75 0.63
C LEU A 190 -1.70 -15.38 -0.22
N TYR A 191 -1.95 -14.82 -1.41
CA TYR A 191 -2.93 -15.37 -2.34
C TYR A 191 -2.51 -16.76 -2.87
N SER A 192 -1.30 -16.86 -3.43
CA SER A 192 -0.86 -18.08 -4.14
C SER A 192 -0.48 -19.23 -3.22
N LYS A 193 0.12 -18.93 -2.05
CA LYS A 193 0.65 -19.95 -1.12
C LYS A 193 -0.33 -20.29 0.01
N GLN A 194 -1.18 -19.35 0.41
CA GLN A 194 -2.05 -19.48 1.58
C GLN A 194 -3.54 -19.44 1.23
N GLY A 195 -3.91 -19.02 0.01
CA GLY A 195 -5.31 -18.83 -0.39
C GLY A 195 -6.00 -17.66 0.33
N ILE A 196 -5.21 -16.69 0.83
CA ILE A 196 -5.71 -15.55 1.59
C ILE A 196 -5.78 -14.33 0.66
N VAL A 197 -6.97 -13.77 0.51
CA VAL A 197 -7.19 -12.52 -0.22
C VAL A 197 -7.02 -11.35 0.73
N VAL A 198 -6.03 -10.48 0.45
CA VAL A 198 -5.74 -9.29 1.26
C VAL A 198 -5.67 -8.05 0.38
N GLU A 199 -6.04 -6.91 0.93
CA GLU A 199 -5.78 -5.60 0.34
C GLU A 199 -4.36 -5.10 0.70
N PRO A 200 -3.81 -4.09 0.01
CA PRO A 200 -2.47 -3.58 0.32
C PRO A 200 -2.27 -3.19 1.79
N ALA A 201 -3.24 -2.49 2.39
CA ALA A 201 -3.21 -2.17 3.82
C ALA A 201 -3.16 -3.40 4.72
N GLY A 202 -3.91 -4.46 4.36
CA GLY A 202 -3.93 -5.73 5.10
C GLY A 202 -2.64 -6.52 5.01
N ALA A 203 -1.90 -6.43 3.90
CA ALA A 203 -0.64 -7.13 3.70
C ALA A 203 0.56 -6.42 4.36
N THR A 204 0.44 -5.12 4.67
CA THR A 204 1.55 -4.27 5.11
C THR A 204 2.26 -4.81 6.36
N SER A 205 1.51 -5.29 7.37
CA SER A 205 2.09 -5.85 8.59
C SER A 205 2.90 -7.13 8.34
N VAL A 206 2.43 -7.98 7.42
CA VAL A 206 3.13 -9.23 7.04
C VAL A 206 4.37 -8.92 6.20
N ALA A 207 4.27 -7.95 5.28
CA ALA A 207 5.39 -7.51 4.45
C ALA A 207 6.59 -7.01 5.29
N ALA A 208 6.33 -6.35 6.41
CA ALA A 208 7.37 -5.86 7.31
C ALA A 208 8.25 -6.97 7.91
N LEU A 209 7.77 -8.21 7.98
CA LEU A 209 8.57 -9.35 8.48
C LEU A 209 9.86 -9.56 7.69
N GLU A 210 9.85 -9.30 6.39
CA GLU A 210 11.06 -9.40 5.56
C GLU A 210 12.15 -8.41 5.99
N LEU A 211 11.74 -7.23 6.45
CA LEU A 211 12.68 -6.17 6.87
C LEU A 211 13.33 -6.46 8.23
N ILE A 212 12.62 -7.14 9.11
CA ILE A 212 13.08 -7.44 10.48
C ILE A 212 13.40 -8.92 10.70
N LYS A 213 13.45 -9.72 9.65
CA LYS A 213 13.57 -11.19 9.71
C LYS A 213 14.75 -11.73 10.52
N ASP A 214 15.85 -10.99 10.57
CA ASP A 214 17.05 -11.41 11.31
C ASP A 214 16.93 -11.16 12.82
N GLU A 215 16.10 -10.20 13.22
CA GLU A 215 15.88 -9.80 14.61
C GLU A 215 14.81 -10.65 15.30
N ILE A 216 13.91 -11.27 14.53
CA ILE A 216 12.71 -11.94 15.05
C ILE A 216 12.83 -13.47 15.15
N LYS A 217 14.01 -14.03 14.93
CA LYS A 217 14.22 -15.48 14.97
C LYS A 217 13.91 -16.06 16.36
N GLY A 218 13.02 -17.07 16.38
CA GLY A 218 12.61 -17.75 17.61
C GLY A 218 11.58 -17.01 18.45
N GLN A 219 11.01 -15.93 17.94
CA GLN A 219 9.97 -15.16 18.62
C GLN A 219 8.57 -15.51 18.11
N THR A 220 7.58 -15.32 18.96
CA THR A 220 6.17 -15.44 18.59
C THR A 220 5.66 -14.09 18.12
N ILE A 221 5.21 -14.04 16.88
CA ILE A 221 4.84 -12.81 16.20
C ILE A 221 3.37 -12.85 15.79
N VAL A 222 2.68 -11.76 16.01
CA VAL A 222 1.33 -11.54 15.51
C VAL A 222 1.35 -10.42 14.48
N CYS A 223 0.90 -10.71 13.26
CA CYS A 223 0.66 -9.71 12.21
C CYS A 223 -0.85 -9.54 12.03
N ILE A 224 -1.35 -8.32 12.17
CA ILE A 224 -2.77 -8.03 11.96
C ILE A 224 -3.02 -7.86 10.46
N ILE A 225 -3.76 -8.77 9.86
CA ILE A 225 -4.29 -8.65 8.49
C ILE A 225 -5.62 -7.91 8.59
N SER A 226 -5.61 -6.61 8.37
CA SER A 226 -6.73 -5.71 8.67
C SER A 226 -7.87 -5.76 7.65
N GLY A 227 -7.62 -6.20 6.42
CA GLY A 227 -8.66 -6.24 5.40
C GLY A 227 -8.32 -7.06 4.16
N GLY A 228 -9.38 -7.44 3.43
CA GLY A 228 -9.29 -8.20 2.18
C GLY A 228 -10.10 -7.57 1.04
N ASN A 229 -10.44 -6.29 1.14
CA ASN A 229 -11.24 -5.57 0.14
C ASN A 229 -10.35 -5.13 -1.05
N ASN A 230 -9.71 -6.10 -1.69
CA ASN A 230 -8.85 -5.85 -2.85
C ASN A 230 -9.68 -5.91 -4.14
N ASP A 231 -9.56 -4.89 -4.99
CA ASP A 231 -10.19 -4.89 -6.30
C ASP A 231 -9.41 -5.81 -7.25
N ILE A 232 -10.11 -6.75 -7.87
CA ILE A 232 -9.51 -7.69 -8.82
C ILE A 232 -8.85 -6.96 -10.01
N ASN A 233 -9.34 -5.78 -10.37
CA ASN A 233 -8.76 -4.98 -11.44
C ASN A 233 -7.36 -4.43 -11.09
N ARG A 234 -7.01 -4.41 -9.80
CA ARG A 234 -5.68 -3.98 -9.32
C ARG A 234 -4.63 -5.08 -9.34
N MET A 235 -5.02 -6.33 -9.60
CA MET A 235 -4.07 -7.45 -9.58
C MET A 235 -2.93 -7.27 -10.58
N GLN A 236 -3.20 -6.65 -11.73
CA GLN A 236 -2.16 -6.33 -12.72
C GLN A 236 -1.17 -5.28 -12.19
N GLU A 237 -1.65 -4.23 -11.52
CA GLU A 237 -0.79 -3.23 -10.87
C GLU A 237 0.05 -3.86 -9.75
N ILE A 238 -0.54 -4.74 -8.96
CA ILE A 238 0.12 -5.46 -7.86
C ILE A 238 1.23 -6.37 -8.43
N GLU A 239 0.93 -7.14 -9.47
CA GLU A 239 1.93 -7.99 -10.14
C GLU A 239 3.09 -7.16 -10.70
N GLU A 240 2.77 -6.05 -11.36
CA GLU A 240 3.76 -5.13 -11.92
C GLU A 240 4.71 -4.58 -10.86
N LYS A 241 4.18 -4.04 -9.76
CA LYS A 241 4.97 -3.51 -8.64
C LYS A 241 5.84 -4.60 -7.99
N SER A 242 5.29 -5.81 -7.83
CA SER A 242 6.02 -6.97 -7.32
C SER A 242 7.21 -7.32 -8.20
N LEU A 243 7.01 -7.48 -9.51
CA LEU A 243 8.06 -7.84 -10.46
C LEU A 243 9.19 -6.79 -10.53
N ILE A 244 8.83 -5.50 -10.44
CA ILE A 244 9.80 -4.40 -10.41
C ILE A 244 10.61 -4.45 -9.11
N TYR A 245 9.95 -4.63 -7.96
CA TYR A 245 10.60 -4.73 -6.66
C TYR A 245 11.57 -5.92 -6.60
N GLU A 246 11.16 -7.07 -7.10
CA GLU A 246 11.98 -8.28 -7.15
C GLU A 246 13.15 -8.17 -8.14
N GLY A 247 13.17 -7.13 -8.97
CA GLY A 247 14.21 -6.92 -9.99
C GLY A 247 14.09 -7.86 -11.18
N LEU A 248 12.88 -8.33 -11.45
CA LEU A 248 12.55 -9.16 -12.61
C LEU A 248 12.06 -8.33 -13.79
N LYS A 249 11.37 -7.22 -13.55
CA LYS A 249 10.84 -6.36 -14.60
C LYS A 249 11.55 -5.01 -14.64
N HIS A 250 11.94 -4.61 -15.85
CA HIS A 250 12.73 -3.42 -16.09
C HIS A 250 12.16 -2.64 -17.27
N TYR A 251 12.26 -1.31 -17.20
CA TYR A 251 11.88 -0.41 -18.29
C TYR A 251 13.05 0.46 -18.71
N PHE A 252 13.24 0.54 -20.02
CA PHE A 252 14.33 1.29 -20.63
C PHE A 252 13.81 2.19 -21.75
N VAL A 253 14.43 3.37 -21.90
CA VAL A 253 14.30 4.17 -23.10
C VAL A 253 15.59 4.00 -23.91
N VAL A 254 15.49 3.43 -25.10
CA VAL A 254 16.63 3.09 -25.95
C VAL A 254 16.55 3.85 -27.26
N ASN A 255 17.65 4.43 -27.75
CA ASN A 255 17.73 5.05 -29.07
C ASN A 255 17.86 3.98 -30.15
N PHE A 256 16.74 3.62 -30.74
CA PHE A 256 16.63 2.51 -31.66
C PHE A 256 16.94 2.92 -33.12
N PRO A 257 17.78 2.14 -33.85
CA PRO A 257 18.05 2.41 -35.25
C PRO A 257 16.78 2.35 -36.09
N GLN A 258 16.56 3.40 -36.92
CA GLN A 258 15.35 3.52 -37.76
C GLN A 258 15.52 2.81 -39.14
N ARG A 259 16.08 1.60 -39.16
CA ARG A 259 16.34 0.79 -40.35
C ARG A 259 15.70 -0.59 -40.30
N PRO A 260 15.44 -1.24 -41.45
CA PRO A 260 14.99 -2.63 -41.47
C PRO A 260 15.99 -3.57 -40.75
N GLY A 261 15.45 -4.55 -40.04
CA GLY A 261 16.22 -5.56 -39.31
C GLY A 261 16.65 -5.17 -37.89
N ALA A 262 16.56 -3.88 -37.50
CA ALA A 262 17.00 -3.43 -36.16
C ALA A 262 16.30 -4.15 -34.98
N LEU A 263 15.01 -4.44 -35.08
CA LEU A 263 14.30 -5.20 -34.04
C LEU A 263 14.82 -6.65 -33.95
N ARG A 264 15.15 -7.28 -35.09
CA ARG A 264 15.70 -8.63 -35.07
C ARG A 264 17.06 -8.66 -34.38
N GLU A 265 17.93 -7.69 -34.67
CA GLU A 265 19.22 -7.54 -33.99
C GLU A 265 19.01 -7.36 -32.48
N PHE A 266 18.12 -6.46 -32.09
CA PHE A 266 17.81 -6.23 -30.67
C PHE A 266 17.39 -7.54 -29.98
N VAL A 267 16.44 -8.27 -30.57
CA VAL A 267 15.96 -9.54 -29.99
C VAL A 267 17.08 -10.58 -29.90
N ASN A 268 17.92 -10.69 -30.95
CA ASN A 268 18.98 -11.70 -30.97
C ASN A 268 20.18 -11.36 -30.08
N ASP A 269 20.52 -10.07 -30.00
CA ASP A 269 21.80 -9.65 -29.41
C ASP A 269 21.64 -9.13 -27.97
N ILE A 270 20.44 -8.68 -27.59
CA ILE A 270 20.18 -8.05 -26.28
C ILE A 270 19.44 -8.98 -25.34
N LEU A 271 18.36 -9.65 -25.81
CA LEU A 271 17.57 -10.51 -24.94
C LEU A 271 18.32 -11.80 -24.60
N GLY A 272 18.15 -12.25 -23.38
CA GLY A 272 18.50 -13.61 -22.99
C GLY A 272 17.52 -14.65 -23.53
N PRO A 273 17.84 -15.94 -23.47
CA PRO A 273 17.03 -17.00 -24.08
C PRO A 273 15.64 -17.18 -23.45
N HIS A 274 15.43 -16.62 -22.25
CA HIS A 274 14.19 -16.73 -21.49
C HIS A 274 13.61 -15.36 -21.11
N ASP A 275 14.18 -14.27 -21.62
CA ASP A 275 13.68 -12.92 -21.38
C ASP A 275 12.48 -12.65 -22.27
N ASP A 276 11.51 -11.91 -21.77
CA ASP A 276 10.32 -11.52 -22.51
C ASP A 276 10.21 -10.01 -22.66
N ILE A 277 9.70 -9.56 -23.82
CA ILE A 277 9.35 -8.16 -24.05
C ILE A 277 7.90 -7.94 -23.65
N THR A 278 7.68 -7.28 -22.55
CA THR A 278 6.32 -6.96 -22.06
C THR A 278 5.77 -5.66 -22.61
N ARG A 279 6.66 -4.77 -23.09
CA ARG A 279 6.28 -3.49 -23.71
C ARG A 279 7.31 -3.11 -24.76
N PHE A 280 6.86 -2.66 -25.93
CA PHE A 280 7.72 -2.18 -27.02
C PHE A 280 7.00 -1.08 -27.80
N GLU A 281 7.34 0.17 -27.53
CA GLU A 281 6.73 1.32 -28.19
C GLU A 281 7.69 1.93 -29.19
N TYR A 282 7.58 1.50 -30.45
CA TYR A 282 8.40 1.96 -31.56
C TYR A 282 7.59 2.81 -32.53
N ILE A 283 7.98 4.08 -32.66
CA ILE A 283 7.39 4.99 -33.62
C ILE A 283 8.48 5.36 -34.67
N LYS A 284 8.31 4.87 -35.90
CA LYS A 284 9.21 5.23 -36.99
C LYS A 284 9.02 6.69 -37.35
N ARG A 285 10.11 7.47 -37.26
CA ARG A 285 10.13 8.87 -37.65
C ARG A 285 10.87 9.00 -38.96
N ALA A 286 10.25 9.68 -39.97
CA ALA A 286 10.91 9.99 -41.23
C ALA A 286 12.13 10.92 -41.00
N ASN A 287 13.22 10.67 -41.73
CA ASN A 287 14.43 11.49 -41.73
C ASN A 287 15.29 11.52 -40.47
N LYS A 288 15.17 10.51 -39.57
CA LYS A 288 16.10 10.33 -38.45
C LYS A 288 16.74 8.95 -38.48
N GLY A 289 18.04 8.87 -38.20
CA GLY A 289 18.78 7.60 -38.16
C GLY A 289 18.44 6.74 -36.93
N THR A 290 18.03 7.38 -35.81
CA THR A 290 17.61 6.72 -34.56
C THR A 290 16.40 7.41 -33.98
N GLY A 291 15.66 6.73 -33.12
CA GLY A 291 14.52 7.29 -32.35
C GLY A 291 14.34 6.57 -31.02
N PRO A 292 13.80 7.25 -30.01
CA PRO A 292 13.56 6.65 -28.70
C PRO A 292 12.46 5.59 -28.79
N VAL A 293 12.69 4.48 -28.10
CA VAL A 293 11.74 3.36 -27.93
C VAL A 293 11.65 3.04 -26.45
N LEU A 294 10.45 2.98 -25.93
CA LEU A 294 10.19 2.47 -24.59
C LEU A 294 10.11 0.95 -24.66
N ILE A 295 10.92 0.28 -23.86
CA ILE A 295 11.00 -1.18 -23.81
C ILE A 295 10.80 -1.64 -22.37
N GLY A 296 9.82 -2.53 -22.13
CA GLY A 296 9.67 -3.27 -20.90
C GLY A 296 10.20 -4.70 -21.11
N ILE A 297 11.10 -5.14 -20.26
CA ILE A 297 11.72 -6.47 -20.28
C ILE A 297 11.43 -7.20 -18.98
N LEU A 298 10.92 -8.42 -19.10
CA LEU A 298 10.76 -9.35 -18.00
C LEU A 298 11.86 -10.40 -18.05
N LEU A 299 12.66 -10.45 -17.00
CA LEU A 299 13.72 -11.44 -16.81
C LEU A 299 13.15 -12.69 -16.15
N SER A 300 13.63 -13.87 -16.54
CA SER A 300 13.34 -15.11 -15.83
C SER A 300 14.15 -15.26 -14.53
N ASN A 301 15.28 -14.55 -14.43
CA ASN A 301 16.12 -14.53 -13.23
C ASN A 301 16.74 -13.13 -13.05
N LYS A 302 16.60 -12.56 -11.85
CA LYS A 302 17.19 -11.24 -11.52
C LYS A 302 18.71 -11.17 -11.67
N GLN A 303 19.43 -12.31 -11.60
CA GLN A 303 20.87 -12.37 -11.79
C GLN A 303 21.29 -12.00 -13.22
N ASP A 304 20.38 -12.13 -14.19
CA ASP A 304 20.64 -11.82 -15.59
C ASP A 304 20.58 -10.30 -15.89
N GLN A 305 20.12 -9.49 -14.91
CA GLN A 305 20.03 -8.03 -15.05
C GLN A 305 21.38 -7.40 -15.44
N ALA A 306 22.48 -7.79 -14.81
CA ALA A 306 23.80 -7.22 -15.08
C ALA A 306 24.21 -7.44 -16.55
N GLN A 307 23.98 -8.63 -17.07
CA GLN A 307 24.29 -8.98 -18.44
C GLN A 307 23.37 -8.25 -19.44
N LEU A 308 22.08 -8.08 -19.09
CA LEU A 308 21.14 -7.28 -19.89
C LEU A 308 21.62 -5.83 -20.00
N ILE A 309 22.03 -5.22 -18.90
CA ILE A 309 22.54 -3.84 -18.85
C ILE A 309 23.80 -3.70 -19.74
N GLU A 310 24.74 -4.64 -19.66
CA GLU A 310 25.95 -4.65 -20.51
C GLU A 310 25.60 -4.71 -22.00
N ARG A 311 24.69 -5.60 -22.40
CA ARG A 311 24.25 -5.73 -23.80
C ARG A 311 23.51 -4.48 -24.27
N LEU A 312 22.64 -3.88 -23.42
CA LEU A 312 21.95 -2.62 -23.72
C LEU A 312 22.96 -1.47 -23.92
N ALA A 313 23.97 -1.37 -23.07
CA ALA A 313 25.01 -0.35 -23.17
C ALA A 313 25.84 -0.49 -24.46
N ALA A 314 26.08 -1.71 -24.94
CA ALA A 314 26.74 -1.98 -26.20
C ALA A 314 25.86 -1.58 -27.43
N PHE A 315 24.54 -1.76 -27.32
CA PHE A 315 23.58 -1.38 -28.36
C PHE A 315 23.34 0.14 -28.42
N ASP A 316 23.13 0.75 -27.27
CA ASP A 316 22.97 2.22 -27.11
C ASP A 316 23.65 2.68 -25.82
N SER A 317 24.81 3.30 -25.95
CA SER A 317 25.57 3.82 -24.79
C SER A 317 24.86 4.95 -24.02
N LYS A 318 23.70 5.41 -24.52
CA LYS A 318 22.90 6.50 -23.93
C LYS A 318 21.49 6.04 -23.55
N PHE A 319 21.27 4.73 -23.46
CA PHE A 319 19.98 4.26 -22.98
C PHE A 319 19.69 4.81 -21.57
N ILE A 320 18.41 4.93 -21.25
CA ILE A 320 17.97 5.39 -19.94
C ILE A 320 17.29 4.21 -19.24
N ASP A 321 17.82 3.80 -18.09
CA ASP A 321 17.13 2.92 -17.15
C ASP A 321 16.12 3.76 -16.35
N LEU A 322 14.85 3.39 -16.39
CA LEU A 322 13.80 4.10 -15.66
C LEU A 322 13.79 3.75 -14.17
N LYS A 323 14.59 2.78 -13.72
CA LYS A 323 14.74 2.46 -12.31
C LYS A 323 15.28 3.67 -11.53
N GLY A 324 14.51 4.11 -10.51
CA GLY A 324 14.87 5.29 -9.70
C GLY A 324 14.63 6.63 -10.39
N GLN A 325 14.00 6.65 -11.57
CA GLN A 325 13.58 7.86 -12.28
C GLN A 325 12.07 8.03 -12.27
N GLU A 326 11.50 8.20 -11.08
CA GLU A 326 10.05 8.18 -10.82
C GLU A 326 9.26 9.10 -11.75
N SER A 327 9.74 10.34 -11.98
CA SER A 327 9.06 11.30 -12.87
C SER A 327 8.99 10.82 -14.31
N LEU A 328 10.06 10.18 -14.82
CA LEU A 328 10.06 9.61 -16.17
C LEU A 328 9.25 8.33 -16.25
N TYR A 329 9.32 7.50 -15.22
CA TYR A 329 8.52 6.28 -15.13
C TYR A 329 7.03 6.62 -15.20
N ASN A 330 6.53 7.51 -14.36
CA ASN A 330 5.12 7.92 -14.32
C ASN A 330 4.63 8.62 -15.60
N LEU A 331 5.56 9.19 -16.38
CA LEU A 331 5.22 9.82 -17.66
C LEU A 331 5.13 8.81 -18.80
N LEU A 332 5.93 7.73 -18.76
CA LEU A 332 6.14 6.81 -19.88
C LEU A 332 5.48 5.44 -19.68
N VAL A 333 5.35 5.01 -18.45
CA VAL A 333 4.80 3.71 -18.04
C VAL A 333 3.47 3.89 -17.37
#